data_449acd789b265d779ca0b12f1dd0e5a3
#
_entry.id   449acd789b265d779ca0b12f1dd0e5a3
#
_cell.length_a   1.000
_cell.length_b   1.000
_cell.length_c   1.000
_cell.angle_alpha   90.00
_cell.angle_beta   90.00
_cell.angle_gamma   90.00
#
_symmetry.space_group_name_H-M   'P 1'
#
loop_
_entity.id
_entity.type
_entity.pdbx_description
1 polymer ?
#
loop_
_entity_poly.entity_id
_entity_poly.type
_entity_poly.pdbx_seq_one_letter_code
_entity_poly.pdbx_strand_id
1 'polypeptide(L)'
;MKKRILSLLLILVMTLSLLPTAVLADEAETDYGITIVSPDATTQIDVTSKNYKDVMLDGTVSYDPETKVLTLNDANLGCIGASQIQKPLTLRLVEDNTITTPQGIYSNALTMDSLSIEGDGRLHVKAQLYAANFYVGISYQQSGGEVTLEGFGVLNGSSGSVKLTGGKLTLIGGMPQMDKLLDAAAGTKLALFYEDGKDLGSWTLPTDSTNWSGLLSTAAKMTLTAPAALDEASLAEL
;
A
#
# COMPACT_ATOMS: atom_id res chain seq x y z
N MET A 1 -33.71 66.36 -13.24
CA MET A 1 -32.80 65.27 -13.66
C MET A 1 -31.88 64.77 -12.55
N LYS A 2 -31.18 65.63 -11.80
CA LYS A 2 -30.19 65.19 -10.76
C LYS A 2 -30.79 64.27 -9.70
N LYS A 3 -32.02 64.48 -9.21
CA LYS A 3 -32.67 63.64 -8.18
C LYS A 3 -32.99 62.21 -8.69
N ARG A 4 -33.32 62.04 -9.97
CA ARG A 4 -33.62 60.71 -10.58
C ARG A 4 -32.35 59.89 -10.78
N ILE A 5 -31.23 60.52 -11.14
CA ILE A 5 -29.92 59.87 -11.27
C ILE A 5 -29.43 59.41 -9.93
N LEU A 6 -29.60 60.21 -8.88
CA LEU A 6 -29.17 59.83 -7.51
C LEU A 6 -29.98 58.65 -6.96
N SER A 7 -31.29 58.61 -7.26
CA SER A 7 -32.15 57.48 -6.85
C SER A 7 -31.80 56.18 -7.60
N LEU A 8 -31.47 56.25 -8.88
CA LEU A 8 -31.03 55.11 -9.67
C LEU A 8 -29.65 54.56 -9.17
N LEU A 9 -28.75 55.48 -8.83
CA LEU A 9 -27.42 55.11 -8.29
C LEU A 9 -27.55 54.41 -6.92
N LEU A 10 -28.46 54.92 -6.06
CA LEU A 10 -28.73 54.35 -4.75
C LEU A 10 -29.33 52.92 -4.85
N ILE A 11 -30.25 52.71 -5.78
CA ILE A 11 -30.83 51.37 -6.07
C ILE A 11 -29.76 50.42 -6.58
N LEU A 12 -28.88 50.88 -7.47
CA LEU A 12 -27.79 50.06 -8.01
C LEU A 12 -26.80 49.63 -6.91
N VAL A 13 -26.44 50.54 -6.02
CA VAL A 13 -25.56 50.24 -4.88
C VAL A 13 -26.22 49.27 -3.91
N MET A 14 -27.52 49.45 -3.61
CA MET A 14 -28.27 48.54 -2.75
C MET A 14 -28.44 47.16 -3.38
N THR A 15 -28.65 47.04 -4.70
CA THR A 15 -28.73 45.74 -5.36
C THR A 15 -27.39 45.04 -5.45
N LEU A 16 -26.27 45.76 -5.62
CA LEU A 16 -24.93 45.20 -5.54
C LEU A 16 -24.56 44.70 -4.14
N SER A 17 -25.03 45.40 -3.09
CA SER A 17 -24.77 44.98 -1.70
C SER A 17 -25.64 43.79 -1.24
N LEU A 18 -26.72 43.50 -1.97
CA LEU A 18 -27.59 42.34 -1.72
C LEU A 18 -27.22 41.11 -2.58
N LEU A 19 -26.24 41.25 -3.50
CA LEU A 19 -25.68 40.06 -4.10
C LEU A 19 -25.07 39.22 -2.97
N PRO A 20 -25.53 37.98 -2.76
CA PRO A 20 -24.84 37.13 -1.83
C PRO A 20 -23.38 37.07 -2.32
N THR A 21 -22.47 37.64 -1.54
CA THR A 21 -21.09 37.22 -1.64
C THR A 21 -21.17 35.73 -1.42
N ALA A 22 -21.18 34.96 -2.50
CA ALA A 22 -20.78 33.59 -2.43
C ALA A 22 -19.36 33.66 -1.89
N VAL A 23 -19.24 33.66 -0.56
CA VAL A 23 -18.04 33.24 0.09
C VAL A 23 -17.91 31.85 -0.47
N LEU A 24 -17.01 31.69 -1.43
CA LEU A 24 -16.44 30.37 -1.75
C LEU A 24 -15.84 29.98 -0.40
N ALA A 25 -16.65 29.31 0.42
CA ALA A 25 -16.15 28.60 1.57
C ALA A 25 -15.11 27.66 0.93
N ASP A 26 -13.85 27.96 1.17
CA ASP A 26 -12.77 27.07 0.80
C ASP A 26 -13.18 25.73 1.45
N GLU A 27 -13.58 24.76 0.63
CA GLU A 27 -14.06 23.48 1.16
C GLU A 27 -12.97 22.98 2.08
N ALA A 28 -13.34 22.72 3.33
CA ALA A 28 -12.37 22.28 4.33
C ALA A 28 -11.60 21.08 3.77
N GLU A 29 -10.29 21.19 3.73
CA GLU A 29 -9.43 20.14 3.22
C GLU A 29 -9.64 18.87 4.04
N THR A 30 -10.00 17.79 3.37
CA THR A 30 -10.15 16.46 4.00
C THR A 30 -8.82 15.74 3.94
N ASP A 31 -8.28 15.41 5.10
CA ASP A 31 -7.13 14.50 5.23
C ASP A 31 -7.61 13.05 5.20
N TYR A 32 -7.00 12.23 4.35
CA TYR A 32 -7.35 10.82 4.21
C TYR A 32 -6.54 9.90 5.14
N GLY A 33 -5.67 10.46 5.98
CA GLY A 33 -4.87 9.72 6.96
C GLY A 33 -3.76 8.88 6.34
N ILE A 34 -3.34 9.20 5.13
CA ILE A 34 -2.21 8.57 4.43
C ILE A 34 -1.10 9.60 4.32
N THR A 35 0.11 9.21 4.72
CA THR A 35 1.30 10.02 4.59
C THR A 35 2.30 9.32 3.68
N ILE A 36 2.87 10.04 2.74
CA ILE A 36 3.91 9.57 1.82
C ILE A 36 5.17 10.38 2.04
N VAL A 37 6.32 9.70 2.08
CA VAL A 37 7.63 10.34 2.26
C VAL A 37 8.46 10.09 1.02
N SER A 38 9.17 11.12 0.56
CA SER A 38 10.13 11.03 -0.56
C SER A 38 11.33 10.14 -0.21
N PRO A 39 12.04 9.58 -1.20
CA PRO A 39 13.17 8.67 -0.97
C PRO A 39 14.33 9.30 -0.18
N ASP A 40 14.49 10.61 -0.28
CA ASP A 40 15.52 11.39 0.44
C ASP A 40 15.05 11.94 1.79
N ALA A 41 13.80 11.64 2.20
CA ALA A 41 13.12 12.15 3.39
C ALA A 41 13.01 13.68 3.49
N THR A 42 13.22 14.41 2.40
CA THR A 42 13.11 15.87 2.40
C THR A 42 11.67 16.35 2.35
N THR A 43 10.78 15.50 1.82
CA THR A 43 9.38 15.83 1.61
C THR A 43 8.48 14.77 2.25
N GLN A 44 7.55 15.24 3.08
CA GLN A 44 6.45 14.45 3.61
C GLN A 44 5.14 15.08 3.12
N ILE A 45 4.27 14.27 2.54
CA ILE A 45 3.01 14.71 1.93
C ILE A 45 1.87 13.91 2.55
N ASP A 46 0.91 14.61 3.12
CA ASP A 46 -0.35 14.00 3.54
C ASP A 46 -1.31 13.98 2.35
N VAL A 47 -1.97 12.84 2.15
CA VAL A 47 -2.93 12.67 1.07
C VAL A 47 -4.26 13.30 1.45
N THR A 48 -4.67 14.30 0.70
CA THR A 48 -5.84 15.12 1.02
C THR A 48 -6.77 15.28 -0.18
N SER A 49 -7.95 15.90 0.05
CA SER A 49 -8.90 16.22 -1.02
C SER A 49 -8.34 17.18 -2.08
N LYS A 50 -7.18 17.80 -1.84
CA LYS A 50 -6.54 18.71 -2.79
C LYS A 50 -5.51 18.03 -3.69
N ASN A 51 -4.86 16.95 -3.22
CA ASN A 51 -3.76 16.31 -3.95
C ASN A 51 -3.98 14.83 -4.29
N TYR A 52 -5.09 14.20 -3.90
CA TYR A 52 -5.29 12.75 -4.05
C TYR A 52 -5.17 12.21 -5.49
N LYS A 53 -5.39 13.06 -6.50
CA LYS A 53 -5.29 12.66 -7.91
C LYS A 53 -3.85 12.52 -8.41
N ASP A 54 -2.93 13.25 -7.79
CA ASP A 54 -1.50 13.24 -8.09
C ASP A 54 -0.75 13.71 -6.85
N VAL A 55 -0.44 12.76 -5.95
CA VAL A 55 0.08 13.06 -4.62
C VAL A 55 1.51 13.60 -4.69
N MET A 56 2.33 13.04 -5.59
CA MET A 56 3.75 13.38 -5.73
C MET A 56 4.01 14.46 -6.79
N LEU A 57 2.97 14.93 -7.49
CA LEU A 57 3.03 15.92 -8.58
C LEU A 57 3.87 15.47 -9.79
N ASP A 58 4.00 14.16 -9.98
CA ASP A 58 4.74 13.54 -11.08
C ASP A 58 3.96 12.41 -11.76
N GLY A 59 2.70 12.19 -11.35
CA GLY A 59 1.81 11.18 -11.89
C GLY A 59 2.05 9.76 -11.38
N THR A 60 3.01 9.55 -10.45
CA THR A 60 3.38 8.21 -9.99
C THR A 60 2.49 7.68 -8.86
N VAL A 61 1.84 8.57 -8.10
CA VAL A 61 1.00 8.21 -6.95
C VAL A 61 -0.34 8.91 -7.01
N SER A 62 -1.41 8.15 -6.98
CA SER A 62 -2.78 8.66 -6.86
C SER A 62 -3.60 7.85 -5.87
N TYR A 63 -4.60 8.49 -5.25
CA TYR A 63 -5.50 7.86 -4.30
C TYR A 63 -6.95 8.03 -4.73
N ASP A 64 -7.71 6.96 -4.61
CA ASP A 64 -9.17 6.99 -4.80
C ASP A 64 -9.85 6.91 -3.42
N PRO A 65 -10.46 8.01 -2.96
CA PRO A 65 -11.11 8.04 -1.64
C PRO A 65 -12.39 7.21 -1.55
N GLU A 66 -13.03 6.87 -2.69
CA GLU A 66 -14.25 6.06 -2.70
C GLU A 66 -13.90 4.59 -2.49
N THR A 67 -12.92 4.08 -3.21
CA THR A 67 -12.50 2.67 -3.17
C THR A 67 -11.40 2.39 -2.14
N LYS A 68 -10.76 3.45 -1.59
CA LYS A 68 -9.61 3.36 -0.67
C LYS A 68 -8.37 2.71 -1.30
N VAL A 69 -8.18 2.97 -2.58
CA VAL A 69 -7.06 2.43 -3.36
C VAL A 69 -6.01 3.51 -3.58
N LEU A 70 -4.80 3.25 -3.13
CA LEU A 70 -3.59 4.02 -3.46
C LEU A 70 -2.91 3.33 -4.64
N THR A 71 -2.89 3.97 -5.79
CA THR A 71 -2.23 3.46 -6.99
C THR A 71 -0.79 3.93 -7.03
N LEU A 72 0.13 3.00 -7.21
CA LEU A 72 1.55 3.22 -7.44
C LEU A 72 1.87 2.84 -8.89
N ASN A 73 2.46 3.77 -9.64
CA ASN A 73 2.79 3.60 -11.05
C ASN A 73 4.21 4.15 -11.31
N ASP A 74 5.19 3.28 -11.38
CA ASP A 74 6.63 3.64 -11.48
C ASP A 74 7.08 4.54 -10.31
N ALA A 75 6.51 4.32 -9.12
CA ALA A 75 6.72 5.14 -7.95
C ALA A 75 8.03 4.79 -7.23
N ASN A 76 8.77 5.83 -6.80
CA ASN A 76 9.95 5.70 -5.95
C ASN A 76 9.75 6.51 -4.67
N LEU A 77 9.58 5.81 -3.54
CA LEU A 77 9.17 6.40 -2.26
C LEU A 77 10.13 6.04 -1.12
N GLY A 78 10.10 6.83 -0.07
CA GLY A 78 10.80 6.54 1.20
C GLY A 78 10.00 5.68 2.14
N CYS A 79 8.76 6.06 2.42
CA CYS A 79 7.82 5.24 3.19
C CYS A 79 6.37 5.65 2.94
N ILE A 80 5.44 4.78 3.35
CA ILE A 80 4.00 5.03 3.38
C ILE A 80 3.50 4.74 4.79
N GLY A 81 2.85 5.74 5.41
CA GLY A 81 2.13 5.63 6.67
C GLY A 81 0.61 5.73 6.44
N ALA A 82 -0.15 4.89 7.13
CA ALA A 82 -1.62 4.91 7.08
C ALA A 82 -2.17 4.64 8.49
N SER A 83 -1.98 5.59 9.40
CA SER A 83 -2.20 5.43 10.84
C SER A 83 -3.64 5.66 11.32
N GLN A 84 -4.52 6.18 10.46
CA GLN A 84 -5.89 6.54 10.85
C GLN A 84 -6.97 5.92 9.95
N ILE A 85 -6.59 5.04 9.06
CA ILE A 85 -7.53 4.39 8.17
C ILE A 85 -8.12 3.18 8.90
N GLN A 86 -9.38 3.28 9.33
CA GLN A 86 -10.15 2.17 9.94
C GLN A 86 -10.47 1.03 8.94
N LYS A 87 -9.93 1.09 7.73
CA LYS A 87 -10.14 0.07 6.66
C LYS A 87 -8.79 -0.30 6.08
N PRO A 88 -8.67 -1.51 5.51
CA PRO A 88 -7.44 -1.92 4.82
C PRO A 88 -7.07 -0.89 3.75
N LEU A 89 -5.82 -0.43 3.76
CA LEU A 89 -5.27 0.29 2.63
C LEU A 89 -5.02 -0.72 1.51
N THR A 90 -5.56 -0.44 0.33
CA THR A 90 -5.25 -1.22 -0.87
C THR A 90 -4.20 -0.49 -1.69
N LEU A 91 -3.07 -1.14 -1.95
CA LEU A 91 -2.09 -0.69 -2.93
C LEU A 91 -2.36 -1.39 -4.26
N ARG A 92 -2.65 -0.60 -5.29
CA ARG A 92 -2.70 -1.09 -6.67
C ARG A 92 -1.36 -0.84 -7.34
N LEU A 93 -0.74 -1.91 -7.79
CA LEU A 93 0.57 -1.86 -8.43
C LEU A 93 0.42 -1.81 -9.94
N VAL A 94 1.04 -0.78 -10.54
CA VAL A 94 1.22 -0.62 -11.98
C VAL A 94 2.71 -0.42 -12.18
N GLU A 95 3.31 -1.06 -13.20
CA GLU A 95 4.75 -0.99 -13.49
C GLU A 95 5.65 -1.34 -12.27
N ASP A 96 6.88 -0.85 -12.25
CA ASP A 96 7.89 -1.17 -11.25
C ASP A 96 7.95 -0.09 -10.15
N ASN A 97 7.63 -0.46 -8.91
CA ASN A 97 7.57 0.45 -7.78
C ASN A 97 8.63 0.11 -6.73
N THR A 98 9.21 1.11 -6.11
CA THR A 98 10.18 0.96 -5.02
C THR A 98 9.81 1.80 -3.80
N ILE A 99 10.00 1.24 -2.61
CA ILE A 99 9.89 1.95 -1.34
C ILE A 99 11.14 1.62 -0.54
N THR A 100 12.00 2.62 -0.32
CA THR A 100 13.27 2.41 0.40
C THR A 100 13.38 3.41 1.54
N THR A 101 13.41 2.91 2.79
CA THR A 101 13.50 3.81 3.95
C THR A 101 14.80 4.60 3.95
N PRO A 102 14.73 5.94 4.08
CA PRO A 102 15.90 6.77 4.26
C PRO A 102 16.67 6.38 5.52
N GLN A 103 17.98 6.27 5.41
CA GLN A 103 18.84 5.84 6.52
C GLN A 103 18.78 6.82 7.70
N GLY A 104 18.61 6.26 8.91
CA GLY A 104 18.67 7.01 10.16
C GLY A 104 17.43 7.86 10.48
N ILE A 105 16.42 7.91 9.62
CA ILE A 105 15.21 8.71 9.82
C ILE A 105 13.98 7.80 10.03
N TYR A 106 13.78 6.86 9.11
CA TYR A 106 12.66 5.93 9.16
C TYR A 106 13.15 4.50 9.26
N SER A 107 12.58 3.73 10.18
CA SER A 107 12.95 2.32 10.39
C SER A 107 12.03 1.38 9.60
N ASN A 108 10.77 1.76 9.39
CA ASN A 108 9.75 0.96 8.74
C ASN A 108 9.32 1.62 7.42
N ALA A 109 9.14 0.80 6.37
CA ALA A 109 8.76 1.31 5.06
C ALA A 109 7.24 1.48 4.93
N LEU A 110 6.49 0.47 5.34
CA LEU A 110 5.03 0.46 5.35
C LEU A 110 4.55 0.39 6.80
N THR A 111 3.69 1.33 7.23
CA THR A 111 3.15 1.35 8.59
C THR A 111 1.65 1.60 8.56
N MET A 112 0.84 0.59 8.95
CA MET A 112 -0.61 0.60 8.82
C MET A 112 -1.30 -0.47 9.67
N ASP A 113 -2.64 -0.45 9.75
CA ASP A 113 -3.41 -1.49 10.43
C ASP A 113 -3.58 -2.76 9.57
N SER A 114 -3.76 -2.57 8.26
CA SER A 114 -3.90 -3.68 7.32
C SER A 114 -3.51 -3.25 5.91
N LEU A 115 -3.04 -4.20 5.11
CA LEU A 115 -2.53 -3.99 3.76
C LEU A 115 -3.13 -5.01 2.80
N SER A 116 -3.73 -4.50 1.73
CA SER A 116 -4.12 -5.30 0.57
C SER A 116 -3.29 -4.89 -0.64
N ILE A 117 -2.87 -5.85 -1.43
CA ILE A 117 -2.10 -5.65 -2.68
C ILE A 117 -2.88 -6.23 -3.85
N GLU A 118 -3.00 -5.46 -4.91
CA GLU A 118 -3.61 -5.86 -6.18
C GLU A 118 -2.85 -5.28 -7.39
N GLY A 119 -3.27 -5.64 -8.60
CA GLY A 119 -2.64 -5.18 -9.84
C GLY A 119 -1.65 -6.21 -10.38
N ASP A 120 -0.92 -5.85 -11.41
CA ASP A 120 0.03 -6.70 -12.14
C ASP A 120 1.47 -6.17 -12.12
N GLY A 121 1.67 -5.00 -11.54
CA GLY A 121 2.99 -4.38 -11.36
C GLY A 121 3.85 -5.06 -10.30
N ARG A 122 5.02 -4.49 -10.06
CA ARG A 122 5.97 -4.94 -9.05
C ARG A 122 6.12 -3.93 -7.93
N LEU A 123 6.43 -4.43 -6.73
CA LEU A 123 6.77 -3.60 -5.58
C LEU A 123 7.98 -4.19 -4.86
N HIS A 124 9.04 -3.43 -4.77
CA HIS A 124 10.19 -3.75 -3.92
C HIS A 124 10.24 -2.81 -2.73
N VAL A 125 10.03 -3.35 -1.55
CA VAL A 125 10.12 -2.63 -0.27
C VAL A 125 11.41 -3.01 0.44
N LYS A 126 12.25 -2.00 0.74
CA LYS A 126 13.49 -2.18 1.50
C LYS A 126 13.49 -1.28 2.72
N ALA A 127 13.53 -1.90 3.91
CA ALA A 127 13.50 -1.21 5.18
C ALA A 127 14.69 -1.57 6.07
N GLN A 128 15.05 -0.64 6.97
CA GLN A 128 16.10 -0.90 7.96
C GLN A 128 15.63 -1.89 9.05
N LEU A 129 14.38 -1.78 9.47
CA LEU A 129 13.81 -2.62 10.52
C LEU A 129 12.70 -3.52 9.98
N TYR A 130 11.52 -2.98 9.68
CA TYR A 130 10.40 -3.77 9.15
C TYR A 130 9.93 -3.25 7.80
N ALA A 131 9.83 -4.17 6.82
CA ALA A 131 9.26 -3.81 5.52
C ALA A 131 7.78 -3.45 5.65
N ALA A 132 7.01 -4.19 6.45
CA ALA A 132 5.67 -3.82 6.84
C ALA A 132 5.47 -3.95 8.36
N ASN A 133 4.97 -2.88 8.98
CA ASN A 133 4.70 -2.77 10.40
C ASN A 133 3.19 -2.56 10.62
N PHE A 134 2.55 -3.52 11.30
CA PHE A 134 1.13 -3.50 11.61
C PHE A 134 0.90 -3.13 13.08
N TYR A 135 0.04 -2.15 13.34
CA TYR A 135 -0.18 -1.63 14.70
C TYR A 135 -0.85 -2.62 15.64
N VAL A 136 -1.79 -3.44 15.13
CA VAL A 136 -2.57 -4.37 15.95
C VAL A 136 -2.08 -5.79 15.76
N GLY A 137 -1.92 -6.22 14.54
CA GLY A 137 -1.50 -7.57 14.16
C GLY A 137 -1.36 -7.65 12.66
N ILE A 138 -0.62 -8.64 12.18
CA ILE A 138 -0.38 -8.80 10.75
C ILE A 138 -1.71 -9.02 10.04
N SER A 139 -2.04 -8.10 9.13
CA SER A 139 -3.19 -8.21 8.23
C SER A 139 -2.72 -7.87 6.82
N TYR A 140 -2.18 -8.87 6.13
CA TYR A 140 -1.65 -8.76 4.78
C TYR A 140 -2.47 -9.64 3.83
N GLN A 141 -2.93 -9.06 2.72
CA GLN A 141 -3.61 -9.78 1.65
C GLN A 141 -2.97 -9.41 0.31
N GLN A 142 -2.81 -10.40 -0.57
CA GLN A 142 -2.31 -10.16 -1.92
C GLN A 142 -3.11 -10.99 -2.92
N SER A 143 -3.66 -10.32 -3.91
CA SER A 143 -4.43 -10.92 -5.00
C SER A 143 -3.76 -10.82 -6.37
N GLY A 144 -2.65 -10.05 -6.48
CA GLY A 144 -1.92 -9.86 -7.72
C GLY A 144 -0.53 -9.28 -7.50
N GLY A 145 0.16 -8.96 -8.58
CA GLY A 145 1.48 -8.34 -8.59
C GLY A 145 2.62 -9.21 -8.07
N GLU A 146 3.84 -8.69 -8.21
CA GLU A 146 5.05 -9.28 -7.62
C GLU A 146 5.56 -8.37 -6.50
N VAL A 147 5.55 -8.86 -5.26
CA VAL A 147 5.96 -8.08 -4.08
C VAL A 147 7.21 -8.69 -3.47
N THR A 148 8.21 -7.86 -3.23
CA THR A 148 9.39 -8.20 -2.44
C THR A 148 9.45 -7.30 -1.20
N LEU A 149 9.45 -7.90 -0.03
CA LEU A 149 9.61 -7.22 1.25
C LEU A 149 10.96 -7.61 1.85
N GLU A 150 11.84 -6.63 2.06
CA GLU A 150 13.19 -6.80 2.58
C GLU A 150 13.39 -5.96 3.84
N GLY A 151 13.92 -6.56 4.92
CA GLY A 151 14.20 -5.86 6.16
C GLY A 151 14.84 -6.77 7.21
N PHE A 152 15.30 -6.21 8.34
CA PHE A 152 15.77 -7.01 9.49
C PHE A 152 14.67 -7.95 9.96
N GLY A 153 13.43 -7.45 10.13
CA GLY A 153 12.20 -8.22 10.21
C GLY A 153 11.29 -7.84 9.03
N VAL A 154 10.76 -8.83 8.34
CA VAL A 154 9.96 -8.53 7.14
C VAL A 154 8.61 -7.96 7.51
N LEU A 155 7.94 -8.61 8.47
CA LEU A 155 6.62 -8.22 8.98
C LEU A 155 6.70 -8.06 10.50
N ASN A 156 6.13 -6.99 11.03
CA ASN A 156 5.96 -6.80 12.46
C ASN A 156 4.51 -7.01 12.87
N GLY A 157 4.30 -7.87 13.86
CA GLY A 157 3.00 -8.19 14.43
C GLY A 157 3.04 -9.59 15.04
N SER A 158 2.39 -9.78 16.20
CA SER A 158 2.46 -11.02 16.98
C SER A 158 1.40 -12.06 16.58
N SER A 159 0.42 -11.67 15.81
CA SER A 159 -0.73 -12.50 15.39
C SER A 159 -1.32 -11.96 14.09
N GLY A 160 -2.24 -12.69 13.50
CA GLY A 160 -2.93 -12.24 12.29
C GLY A 160 -2.82 -13.23 11.14
N SER A 161 -2.85 -12.72 9.91
CA SER A 161 -2.76 -13.56 8.71
C SER A 161 -2.00 -12.89 7.57
N VAL A 162 -1.34 -13.73 6.78
CA VAL A 162 -0.75 -13.39 5.48
C VAL A 162 -1.52 -14.21 4.44
N LYS A 163 -2.44 -13.56 3.73
CA LYS A 163 -3.29 -14.21 2.73
C LYS A 163 -2.78 -13.98 1.34
N LEU A 164 -2.49 -15.05 0.60
CA LEU A 164 -2.04 -15.00 -0.79
C LEU A 164 -3.03 -15.76 -1.68
N THR A 165 -3.73 -15.04 -2.55
CA THR A 165 -4.68 -15.59 -3.52
C THR A 165 -4.23 -15.42 -4.96
N GLY A 166 -3.25 -14.55 -5.22
CA GLY A 166 -2.68 -14.28 -6.53
C GLY A 166 -1.30 -13.65 -6.44
N GLY A 167 -0.57 -13.66 -7.55
CA GLY A 167 0.74 -13.02 -7.64
C GLY A 167 1.88 -13.80 -6.97
N LYS A 168 2.95 -13.07 -6.63
CA LYS A 168 4.17 -13.61 -6.03
C LYS A 168 4.62 -12.74 -4.87
N LEU A 169 4.87 -13.36 -3.72
CA LEU A 169 5.39 -12.71 -2.53
C LEU A 169 6.78 -13.26 -2.20
N THR A 170 7.75 -12.37 -2.10
CA THR A 170 9.11 -12.70 -1.66
C THR A 170 9.41 -11.96 -0.36
N LEU A 171 9.85 -12.68 0.65
CA LEU A 171 10.25 -12.15 1.96
C LEU A 171 11.76 -12.36 2.13
N ILE A 172 12.51 -11.31 2.49
CA ILE A 172 13.96 -11.35 2.68
C ILE A 172 14.30 -10.77 4.05
N GLY A 173 14.81 -11.60 4.96
CA GLY A 173 15.13 -11.24 6.33
C GLY A 173 14.39 -12.09 7.36
N GLY A 174 14.22 -11.59 8.58
CA GLY A 174 13.55 -12.31 9.67
C GLY A 174 12.06 -12.56 9.37
N MET A 175 11.64 -13.80 9.44
CA MET A 175 10.28 -14.23 9.11
C MET A 175 9.53 -14.65 10.38
N PRO A 176 8.56 -13.86 10.88
CA PRO A 176 7.84 -14.21 12.09
C PRO A 176 6.85 -15.34 11.79
N GLN A 177 6.99 -16.48 12.45
CA GLN A 177 6.00 -17.57 12.55
C GLN A 177 5.09 -17.77 11.29
N MET A 178 5.70 -17.69 10.09
CA MET A 178 4.95 -17.75 8.83
C MET A 178 4.18 -19.07 8.64
N ASP A 179 4.66 -20.14 9.24
CA ASP A 179 3.96 -21.43 9.30
C ASP A 179 2.57 -21.37 9.95
N LYS A 180 2.36 -20.39 10.86
CA LYS A 180 1.08 -20.18 11.55
C LYS A 180 0.25 -19.05 10.96
N LEU A 181 0.89 -18.13 10.26
CA LEU A 181 0.25 -16.90 9.74
C LEU A 181 -0.20 -17.06 8.29
N LEU A 182 0.39 -17.99 7.54
CA LEU A 182 0.17 -18.12 6.12
C LEU A 182 -1.17 -18.78 5.79
N ASP A 183 -2.02 -18.04 5.08
CA ASP A 183 -3.25 -18.50 4.45
C ASP A 183 -3.08 -18.37 2.92
N ALA A 184 -2.61 -19.41 2.27
CA ALA A 184 -2.33 -19.41 0.84
C ALA A 184 -3.31 -20.31 0.09
N ALA A 185 -3.66 -19.88 -1.13
CA ALA A 185 -4.48 -20.69 -2.03
C ALA A 185 -3.84 -22.06 -2.28
N ALA A 186 -4.68 -23.10 -2.39
CA ALA A 186 -4.21 -24.45 -2.75
C ALA A 186 -3.46 -24.40 -4.08
N GLY A 187 -2.32 -25.11 -4.14
CA GLY A 187 -1.43 -25.06 -5.29
C GLY A 187 -0.36 -23.97 -5.25
N THR A 188 -0.36 -23.09 -4.24
CA THR A 188 0.71 -22.11 -4.04
C THR A 188 2.05 -22.83 -3.87
N LYS A 189 3.06 -22.39 -4.61
CA LYS A 189 4.43 -22.90 -4.48
C LYS A 189 5.18 -22.08 -3.44
N LEU A 190 5.80 -22.77 -2.49
CA LEU A 190 6.68 -22.21 -1.47
C LEU A 190 8.12 -22.64 -1.76
N ALA A 191 9.07 -21.71 -1.74
CA ALA A 191 10.50 -22.01 -1.79
C ALA A 191 11.24 -21.24 -0.68
N LEU A 192 12.17 -21.91 -0.01
CA LEU A 192 13.02 -21.36 1.04
C LEU A 192 14.48 -21.39 0.61
N PHE A 193 15.24 -20.37 0.98
CA PHE A 193 16.64 -20.22 0.61
C PHE A 193 17.49 -19.78 1.81
N TYR A 194 18.75 -20.22 1.80
CA TYR A 194 19.80 -19.69 2.68
C TYR A 194 20.19 -18.26 2.30
N GLU A 195 20.99 -17.61 3.11
CA GLU A 195 21.54 -16.26 2.85
C GLU A 195 22.43 -16.24 1.61
N ASP A 196 23.15 -17.32 1.33
CA ASP A 196 23.98 -17.49 0.12
C ASP A 196 23.16 -17.83 -1.15
N GLY A 197 21.84 -17.87 -1.04
CA GLY A 197 20.91 -18.13 -2.13
C GLY A 197 20.71 -19.63 -2.45
N LYS A 198 21.36 -20.55 -1.72
CA LYS A 198 21.12 -21.98 -1.90
C LYS A 198 19.72 -22.38 -1.48
N ASP A 199 19.13 -23.32 -2.21
CA ASP A 199 17.79 -23.84 -1.96
C ASP A 199 17.77 -24.68 -0.67
N LEU A 200 16.87 -24.33 0.27
CA LEU A 200 16.54 -25.12 1.46
C LEU A 200 15.45 -26.14 1.19
N GLY A 201 14.63 -25.93 0.17
CA GLY A 201 13.53 -26.79 -0.22
C GLY A 201 12.37 -26.04 -0.83
N SER A 202 11.54 -26.81 -1.52
CA SER A 202 10.34 -26.30 -2.21
C SER A 202 9.15 -27.24 -2.00
N TRP A 203 7.96 -26.64 -1.80
CA TRP A 203 6.70 -27.35 -1.50
C TRP A 203 5.55 -26.76 -2.30
N THR A 204 4.48 -27.55 -2.44
CA THR A 204 3.19 -27.08 -2.94
C THR A 204 2.19 -27.11 -1.80
N LEU A 205 1.56 -25.97 -1.50
CA LEU A 205 0.60 -25.85 -0.41
C LEU A 205 -0.81 -26.30 -0.82
N PRO A 206 -1.66 -26.82 0.10
CA PRO A 206 -1.31 -27.12 1.49
C PRO A 206 -0.37 -28.32 1.61
N THR A 207 0.53 -28.26 2.58
CA THR A 207 1.44 -29.35 2.91
C THR A 207 1.47 -29.54 4.42
N ASP A 208 2.04 -30.66 4.87
CA ASP A 208 2.32 -30.85 6.28
C ASP A 208 3.34 -29.78 6.74
N SER A 209 2.89 -28.89 7.63
CA SER A 209 3.70 -27.77 8.13
C SER A 209 4.99 -28.23 8.83
N THR A 210 5.05 -29.47 9.29
CA THR A 210 6.26 -30.04 9.86
C THR A 210 7.43 -30.14 8.86
N ASN A 211 7.13 -30.19 7.58
CA ASN A 211 8.15 -30.32 6.54
C ASN A 211 8.95 -29.04 6.29
N TRP A 212 8.38 -27.86 6.58
CA TRP A 212 9.04 -26.59 6.27
C TRP A 212 9.10 -25.60 7.45
N SER A 213 8.20 -25.70 8.43
CA SER A 213 8.16 -24.77 9.56
C SER A 213 9.47 -24.71 10.33
N GLY A 214 10.14 -25.84 10.52
CA GLY A 214 11.45 -25.92 11.17
C GLY A 214 12.59 -25.27 10.36
N LEU A 215 12.43 -25.11 9.05
CA LEU A 215 13.43 -24.49 8.17
C LEU A 215 13.34 -22.97 8.15
N LEU A 216 12.22 -22.40 8.58
CA LEU A 216 12.02 -20.93 8.60
C LEU A 216 13.03 -20.21 9.48
N SER A 217 13.48 -20.82 10.56
CA SER A 217 14.49 -20.21 11.45
C SER A 217 15.88 -20.08 10.81
N THR A 218 16.14 -20.84 9.74
CA THR A 218 17.41 -20.82 8.98
C THR A 218 17.28 -20.16 7.63
N ALA A 219 16.05 -19.94 7.18
CA ALA A 219 15.78 -19.29 5.89
C ALA A 219 16.04 -17.79 5.98
N ALA A 220 16.83 -17.28 5.06
CA ALA A 220 17.03 -15.84 4.87
C ALA A 220 16.07 -15.27 3.81
N LYS A 221 15.49 -16.15 2.98
CA LYS A 221 14.53 -15.76 1.94
C LYS A 221 13.44 -16.81 1.79
N MET A 222 12.21 -16.35 1.66
CA MET A 222 11.04 -17.16 1.32
C MET A 222 10.36 -16.58 0.07
N THR A 223 9.98 -17.45 -0.85
CA THR A 223 9.17 -17.05 -2.02
C THR A 223 7.91 -17.88 -2.06
N LEU A 224 6.79 -17.20 -2.20
CA LEU A 224 5.46 -17.76 -2.39
C LEU A 224 4.95 -17.34 -3.76
N THR A 225 4.52 -18.30 -4.59
CA THR A 225 3.91 -18.05 -5.89
C THR A 225 2.54 -18.68 -5.90
N ALA A 226 1.49 -17.85 -5.96
CA ALA A 226 0.12 -18.32 -6.09
C ALA A 226 -0.06 -19.08 -7.40
N PRO A 227 -0.97 -20.07 -7.49
CA PRO A 227 -1.31 -20.69 -8.75
C PRO A 227 -1.84 -19.61 -9.72
N ALA A 228 -1.59 -19.79 -11.01
CA ALA A 228 -2.25 -18.98 -12.02
C ALA A 228 -3.78 -19.08 -11.84
N ALA A 229 -4.48 -17.96 -11.91
CA ALA A 229 -5.94 -18.00 -11.96
C ALA A 229 -6.36 -18.92 -13.11
N LEU A 230 -7.25 -19.87 -12.84
CA LEU A 230 -7.85 -20.67 -13.92
C LEU A 230 -8.61 -19.68 -14.80
N ASP A 231 -8.24 -19.61 -16.06
CA ASP A 231 -9.02 -18.84 -17.03
C ASP A 231 -10.38 -19.53 -17.28
N GLU A 232 -11.36 -18.76 -17.75
CA GLU A 232 -12.70 -19.29 -18.01
C GLU A 232 -12.70 -20.44 -19.03
N ALA A 233 -11.69 -20.49 -19.92
CA ALA A 233 -11.53 -21.56 -20.88
C ALA A 233 -11.10 -22.88 -20.22
N SER A 234 -10.21 -22.82 -19.23
CA SER A 234 -9.80 -23.99 -18.42
C SER A 234 -10.92 -24.53 -17.55
N LEU A 235 -11.86 -23.68 -17.12
CA LEU A 235 -13.04 -24.10 -16.35
C LEU A 235 -14.11 -24.78 -17.23
N ALA A 236 -14.13 -24.52 -18.53
CA ALA A 236 -15.08 -25.13 -19.45
C ALA A 236 -14.66 -26.55 -19.91
N GLU A 237 -13.42 -26.96 -19.63
CA GLU A 237 -12.88 -28.31 -19.96
C GLU A 237 -12.95 -29.31 -18.78
N LEU A 238 -13.41 -28.87 -17.59
CA LEU A 238 -13.64 -29.68 -16.38
C LEU A 238 -15.11 -30.06 -16.24
#